data_3eb46982e35ce065e12db377b90ff8b3
#
_entry.id   3eb46982e35ce065e12db377b90ff8b3
#
_cell.length_a   1.000
_cell.length_b   1.000
_cell.length_c   1.000
_cell.angle_alpha   90.00
_cell.angle_beta   90.00
_cell.angle_gamma   90.00
#
_symmetry.space_group_name_H-M   'P 1'
#
loop_
_entity.id
_entity.type
_entity.pdbx_description
1 polymer ?
#
loop_
_entity_poly.entity_id
_entity_poly.type
_entity_poly.pdbx_seq_one_letter_code
_entity_poly.pdbx_strand_id
1 'polypeptide(L)'
;ILSFGAIENHGAHLPLGADYYQAEALIRCTYEALLEKGHKTIPGFAVPFGTQTNQFERQGEHLVGNAYLFEKVFIDMTESLILALHETGFEKFILIINHSENQAALNVAAKDLANRYQIQCIVCDWVPPHNDFWPQVLKNAEHQGHGGEDETACVMAAVPELVHLENAKPY
;
A
#
# COMPACT_ATOMS: atom_id res chain seq x y z
N ILE A 1 1.89 8.40 -10.35
CA ILE A 1 1.26 7.44 -9.44
C ILE A 1 2.36 6.82 -8.58
N LEU A 2 2.22 6.86 -7.28
CA LEU A 2 3.08 6.21 -6.30
C LEU A 2 2.20 5.32 -5.40
N SER A 3 2.72 4.19 -4.94
CA SER A 3 2.02 3.34 -3.98
C SER A 3 2.93 3.02 -2.79
N PHE A 4 2.34 2.99 -1.60
CA PHE A 4 3.07 2.87 -0.35
C PHE A 4 2.69 1.57 0.35
N GLY A 5 3.59 0.61 0.29
CA GLY A 5 3.48 -0.68 0.97
C GLY A 5 4.18 -0.69 2.32
N ALA A 6 4.55 -1.88 2.75
CA ALA A 6 5.35 -2.13 3.95
C ALA A 6 6.16 -3.42 3.80
N ILE A 7 7.11 -3.61 4.70
CA ILE A 7 7.74 -4.90 4.96
C ILE A 7 7.15 -5.42 6.27
N GLU A 8 6.19 -6.30 6.15
CA GLU A 8 5.37 -6.75 7.26
C GLU A 8 5.08 -8.25 7.18
N ASN A 9 4.94 -8.88 8.33
CA ASN A 9 4.60 -10.30 8.43
C ASN A 9 3.10 -10.52 8.20
N HIS A 10 2.74 -11.17 7.12
CA HIS A 10 1.36 -11.54 6.73
C HIS A 10 1.09 -13.04 6.91
N GLY A 11 1.78 -13.68 7.85
CA GLY A 11 1.71 -15.12 8.07
C GLY A 11 2.77 -15.89 7.30
N ALA A 12 2.85 -17.19 7.54
CA ALA A 12 3.90 -18.05 6.98
C ALA A 12 3.71 -18.38 5.47
N HIS A 13 2.58 -17.98 4.90
CA HIS A 13 2.21 -18.26 3.51
C HIS A 13 2.50 -17.11 2.55
N LEU A 14 2.77 -15.91 3.06
CA LEU A 14 3.07 -14.73 2.26
C LEU A 14 4.51 -14.23 2.50
N PRO A 15 5.13 -13.61 1.49
CA PRO A 15 6.42 -12.95 1.67
C PRO A 15 6.29 -11.72 2.57
N LEU A 16 7.35 -11.34 3.27
CA LEU A 16 7.40 -10.13 4.10
C LEU A 16 7.13 -8.84 3.29
N GLY A 17 7.42 -8.87 2.00
CA GLY A 17 7.13 -7.77 1.08
C GLY A 17 5.75 -7.86 0.44
N ALA A 18 4.76 -8.55 1.02
CA ALA A 18 3.42 -8.70 0.45
C ALA A 18 2.84 -7.36 0.00
N ASP A 19 2.80 -6.37 0.89
CA ASP A 19 2.33 -5.02 0.58
C ASP A 19 3.12 -4.32 -0.53
N TYR A 20 4.42 -4.54 -0.58
CA TYR A 20 5.25 -3.97 -1.63
C TYR A 20 4.90 -4.55 -3.01
N TYR A 21 4.75 -5.88 -3.12
CA TYR A 21 4.37 -6.51 -4.39
C TYR A 21 2.96 -6.13 -4.84
N GLN A 22 2.03 -6.00 -3.90
CA GLN A 22 0.71 -5.46 -4.18
C GLN A 22 0.79 -4.00 -4.65
N ALA A 23 1.60 -3.17 -3.98
CA ALA A 23 1.78 -1.77 -4.34
C ALA A 23 2.29 -1.60 -5.78
N GLU A 24 3.23 -2.42 -6.24
CA GLU A 24 3.70 -2.44 -7.63
C GLU A 24 2.58 -2.81 -8.61
N ALA A 25 1.79 -3.84 -8.29
CA ALA A 25 0.65 -4.26 -9.11
C ALA A 25 -0.43 -3.17 -9.19
N LEU A 26 -0.73 -2.50 -8.07
CA LEU A 26 -1.70 -1.41 -8.01
C LEU A 26 -1.32 -0.21 -8.86
N ILE A 27 -0.04 0.16 -8.91
CA ILE A 27 0.43 1.23 -9.81
C ILE A 27 0.09 0.89 -11.25
N ARG A 28 0.39 -0.34 -11.69
CA ARG A 28 0.12 -0.79 -13.05
C ARG A 28 -1.37 -0.80 -13.35
N CYS A 29 -2.19 -1.44 -12.50
CA CYS A 29 -3.63 -1.51 -12.69
C CYS A 29 -4.28 -0.12 -12.71
N THR A 30 -3.84 0.78 -11.82
CA THR A 30 -4.33 2.17 -11.77
C THR A 30 -3.96 2.93 -13.04
N TYR A 31 -2.73 2.79 -13.51
CA TYR A 31 -2.27 3.39 -14.76
C TYR A 31 -3.10 2.93 -15.95
N GLU A 32 -3.29 1.62 -16.10
CA GLU A 32 -4.06 1.02 -17.20
C GLU A 32 -5.51 1.52 -17.17
N ALA A 33 -6.17 1.48 -16.01
CA ALA A 33 -7.55 1.94 -15.86
C ALA A 33 -7.72 3.45 -16.15
N LEU A 34 -6.75 4.28 -15.77
CA LEU A 34 -6.77 5.71 -16.08
C LEU A 34 -6.52 5.98 -17.56
N LEU A 35 -5.61 5.21 -18.18
CA LEU A 35 -5.33 5.32 -19.63
C LEU A 35 -6.57 4.96 -20.46
N GLU A 36 -7.28 3.89 -20.12
CA GLU A 36 -8.54 3.49 -20.77
C GLU A 36 -9.62 4.58 -20.69
N LYS A 37 -9.62 5.37 -19.61
CA LYS A 37 -10.51 6.52 -19.43
C LYS A 37 -10.00 7.81 -20.09
N GLY A 38 -8.89 7.74 -20.82
CA GLY A 38 -8.30 8.89 -21.52
C GLY A 38 -7.49 9.84 -20.64
N HIS A 39 -7.17 9.46 -19.42
CA HIS A 39 -6.32 10.25 -18.53
C HIS A 39 -4.84 9.96 -18.79
N LYS A 40 -4.06 11.02 -18.96
CA LYS A 40 -2.60 10.92 -19.10
C LYS A 40 -1.96 10.91 -17.72
N THR A 41 -1.42 9.77 -17.34
CA THR A 41 -0.68 9.58 -16.10
C THR A 41 0.64 8.88 -16.36
N ILE A 42 1.55 8.92 -15.41
CA ILE A 42 2.82 8.20 -15.47
C ILE A 42 2.85 7.23 -14.27
N PRO A 43 3.05 5.92 -14.52
CA PRO A 43 3.33 4.99 -13.46
C PRO A 43 4.69 5.34 -12.85
N GLY A 44 4.73 5.52 -11.54
CA GLY A 44 5.94 5.82 -10.80
C GLY A 44 6.53 4.54 -10.20
N PHE A 45 6.63 4.50 -8.88
CA PHE A 45 7.24 3.39 -8.16
C PHE A 45 6.51 3.10 -6.85
N ALA A 46 6.69 1.87 -6.36
CA ALA A 46 6.25 1.46 -5.04
C ALA A 46 7.31 1.80 -3.99
N VAL A 47 6.86 2.24 -2.82
CA VAL A 47 7.70 2.48 -1.65
C VAL A 47 7.58 1.27 -0.73
N PRO A 48 8.69 0.54 -0.47
CA PRO A 48 8.63 -0.73 0.25
C PRO A 48 8.53 -0.59 1.78
N PHE A 49 8.78 0.60 2.31
CA PHE A 49 8.74 0.83 3.75
C PHE A 49 7.54 1.67 4.14
N GLY A 50 6.82 1.23 5.17
CA GLY A 50 5.68 1.90 5.74
C GLY A 50 5.86 2.22 7.22
N THR A 51 4.83 2.78 7.80
CA THR A 51 4.70 2.93 9.24
C THR A 51 4.09 1.66 9.82
N GLN A 52 4.32 1.43 11.10
CA GLN A 52 3.64 0.36 11.83
C GLN A 52 3.10 0.90 13.13
N THR A 53 1.89 0.50 13.46
CA THR A 53 1.31 0.71 14.78
C THR A 53 1.49 -0.53 15.64
N ASN A 54 1.38 -0.36 16.96
CA ASN A 54 1.52 -1.45 17.93
C ASN A 54 0.36 -2.46 17.91
N GLN A 55 -0.45 -2.48 16.85
CA GLN A 55 -1.69 -3.27 16.81
C GLN A 55 -1.47 -4.78 16.71
N PHE A 56 -0.26 -5.21 16.38
CA PHE A 56 0.01 -6.63 16.08
C PHE A 56 0.77 -7.38 17.17
N GLU A 57 0.77 -6.86 18.38
CA GLU A 57 1.11 -7.66 19.54
C GLU A 57 -0.07 -8.56 19.92
N ARG A 58 -0.28 -9.64 19.18
CA ARG A 58 -1.13 -10.71 19.68
C ARG A 58 -0.36 -11.45 20.77
N GLN A 59 -0.87 -11.45 21.98
CA GLN A 59 -0.35 -12.18 23.14
C GLN A 59 1.07 -11.76 23.60
N GLY A 60 1.51 -10.52 23.30
CA GLY A 60 2.83 -10.02 23.70
C GLY A 60 3.99 -10.53 22.85
N GLU A 61 3.74 -11.13 21.70
CA GLU A 61 4.76 -11.55 20.76
C GLU A 61 4.87 -10.54 19.59
N HIS A 62 6.07 -10.01 19.37
CA HIS A 62 6.37 -9.24 18.17
C HIS A 62 6.41 -10.16 16.96
N LEU A 63 5.70 -9.79 15.89
CA LEU A 63 5.80 -10.52 14.63
C LEU A 63 7.19 -10.35 14.02
N VAL A 64 7.86 -11.48 13.79
CA VAL A 64 9.22 -11.49 13.27
C VAL A 64 9.24 -11.04 11.81
N GLY A 65 10.19 -10.17 11.47
CA GLY A 65 10.43 -9.74 10.10
C GLY A 65 9.88 -8.39 9.74
N ASN A 66 9.11 -7.73 10.60
CA ASN A 66 8.59 -6.39 10.35
C ASN A 66 9.72 -5.36 10.30
N ALA A 67 9.71 -4.52 9.28
CA ALA A 67 10.63 -3.40 9.14
C ALA A 67 9.83 -2.12 8.83
N TYR A 68 9.77 -1.22 9.78
CA TYR A 68 8.95 0.00 9.70
C TYR A 68 9.77 1.26 9.94
N LEU A 69 9.22 2.37 9.49
CA LEU A 69 9.73 3.70 9.76
C LEU A 69 8.89 4.36 10.87
N PHE A 70 9.53 5.17 11.70
CA PHE A 70 8.77 6.08 12.53
C PHE A 70 7.96 7.04 11.65
N GLU A 71 6.75 7.39 12.06
CA GLU A 71 5.83 8.24 11.28
C GLU A 71 6.49 9.50 10.75
N LYS A 72 7.28 10.20 11.60
CA LYS A 72 7.99 11.39 11.18
C LYS A 72 8.99 11.11 10.05
N VAL A 73 9.73 10.01 10.12
CA VAL A 73 10.69 9.62 9.07
C VAL A 73 9.97 9.28 7.78
N PHE A 74 8.83 8.61 7.88
CA PHE A 74 8.00 8.28 6.72
C PHE A 74 7.41 9.53 6.06
N ILE A 75 6.93 10.51 6.86
CA ILE A 75 6.45 11.79 6.35
C ILE A 75 7.59 12.53 5.64
N ASP A 76 8.73 12.71 6.29
CA ASP A 76 9.90 13.41 5.74
C ASP A 76 10.39 12.73 4.44
N MET A 77 10.42 11.40 4.39
CA MET A 77 10.76 10.63 3.18
C MET A 77 9.75 10.88 2.06
N THR A 78 8.46 10.80 2.37
CA THR A 78 7.38 11.00 1.38
C THR A 78 7.46 12.41 0.80
N GLU A 79 7.58 13.43 1.64
CA GLU A 79 7.75 14.82 1.19
C GLU A 79 8.99 14.97 0.31
N SER A 80 10.11 14.41 0.72
CA SER A 80 11.37 14.47 -0.02
C SER A 80 11.25 13.86 -1.43
N LEU A 81 10.61 12.69 -1.54
CA LEU A 81 10.38 12.02 -2.83
C LEU A 81 9.47 12.86 -3.75
N ILE A 82 8.38 13.39 -3.20
CA ILE A 82 7.43 14.21 -3.97
C ILE A 82 8.09 15.53 -4.41
N LEU A 83 8.83 16.19 -3.53
CA LEU A 83 9.54 17.43 -3.87
C LEU A 83 10.57 17.20 -4.97
N ALA A 84 11.37 16.13 -4.89
CA ALA A 84 12.34 15.79 -5.93
C ALA A 84 11.67 15.55 -7.29
N LEU A 85 10.52 14.87 -7.32
CA LEU A 85 9.74 14.70 -8.55
C LEU A 85 9.14 16.02 -9.03
N HIS A 86 8.65 16.85 -8.12
CA HIS A 86 8.10 18.17 -8.45
C HIS A 86 9.13 19.08 -9.12
N GLU A 87 10.37 19.09 -8.63
CA GLU A 87 11.49 19.83 -9.23
C GLU A 87 11.78 19.40 -10.69
N THR A 88 11.40 18.19 -11.07
CA THR A 88 11.51 17.69 -12.45
C THR A 88 10.27 17.94 -13.32
N GLY A 89 9.26 18.65 -12.78
CA GLY A 89 8.10 19.11 -13.54
C GLY A 89 6.80 18.35 -13.29
N PHE A 90 6.75 17.45 -12.32
CA PHE A 90 5.49 16.83 -11.91
C PHE A 90 4.72 17.75 -10.94
N GLU A 91 3.45 17.98 -11.22
CA GLU A 91 2.63 18.91 -10.42
C GLU A 91 1.54 18.19 -9.58
N LYS A 92 1.13 17.00 -10.02
CA LYS A 92 0.00 16.27 -9.43
C LYS A 92 0.39 14.83 -9.16
N PHE A 93 0.03 14.34 -7.99
CA PHE A 93 0.42 13.02 -7.51
C PHE A 93 -0.81 12.23 -7.05
N ILE A 94 -0.84 10.96 -7.41
CA ILE A 94 -1.75 9.96 -6.84
C ILE A 94 -0.91 9.09 -5.92
N LEU A 95 -1.25 9.08 -4.65
CA LEU A 95 -0.58 8.32 -3.59
C LEU A 95 -1.52 7.21 -3.14
N ILE A 96 -1.20 5.97 -3.47
CA ILE A 96 -2.04 4.82 -3.13
C ILE A 96 -1.56 4.25 -1.80
N ILE A 97 -2.48 4.14 -0.85
CA ILE A 97 -2.26 3.44 0.41
C ILE A 97 -2.43 1.96 0.13
N ASN A 98 -1.37 1.17 0.21
CA ASN A 98 -1.49 -0.28 0.17
C ASN A 98 -1.38 -0.91 1.56
N HIS A 99 -0.59 -0.33 2.44
CA HIS A 99 -0.53 -0.65 3.85
C HIS A 99 -1.36 0.37 4.65
N SER A 100 -2.41 -0.09 5.31
CA SER A 100 -3.42 0.78 5.94
C SER A 100 -2.84 1.75 6.97
N GLU A 101 -1.80 1.33 7.70
CA GLU A 101 -1.14 2.14 8.73
C GLU A 101 -0.43 3.39 8.16
N ASN A 102 -0.16 3.41 6.86
CA ASN A 102 0.41 4.57 6.18
C ASN A 102 -0.58 5.73 6.04
N GLN A 103 -1.89 5.49 6.20
CA GLN A 103 -2.95 6.45 5.89
C GLN A 103 -2.77 7.79 6.59
N ALA A 104 -2.58 7.76 7.92
CA ALA A 104 -2.45 8.98 8.70
C ALA A 104 -1.23 9.82 8.26
N ALA A 105 -0.09 9.17 8.13
CA ALA A 105 1.17 9.81 7.75
C ALA A 105 1.15 10.36 6.31
N LEU A 106 0.57 9.62 5.35
CA LEU A 106 0.39 10.10 3.97
C LEU A 106 -0.53 11.32 3.88
N ASN A 107 -1.62 11.33 4.66
CA ASN A 107 -2.52 12.49 4.70
C ASN A 107 -1.83 13.73 5.29
N VAL A 108 -0.97 13.57 6.30
CA VAL A 108 -0.16 14.67 6.85
C VAL A 108 0.81 15.17 5.79
N ALA A 109 1.59 14.30 5.16
CA ALA A 109 2.54 14.68 4.10
C ALA A 109 1.84 15.39 2.93
N ALA A 110 0.71 14.86 2.45
CA ALA A 110 -0.06 15.47 1.36
C ALA A 110 -0.56 16.87 1.72
N LYS A 111 -1.02 17.06 2.96
CA LYS A 111 -1.47 18.36 3.46
C LYS A 111 -0.32 19.36 3.58
N ASP A 112 0.83 18.94 4.07
CA ASP A 112 2.00 19.80 4.21
C ASP A 112 2.57 20.20 2.85
N LEU A 113 2.63 19.27 1.90
CA LEU A 113 3.01 19.53 0.49
C LEU A 113 2.07 20.55 -0.16
N ALA A 114 0.76 20.41 0.04
CA ALA A 114 -0.22 21.37 -0.49
C ALA A 114 -0.06 22.77 0.13
N ASN A 115 0.09 22.85 1.46
CA ASN A 115 0.15 24.12 2.18
C ASN A 115 1.46 24.89 1.94
N ARG A 116 2.58 24.18 1.88
CA ARG A 116 3.93 24.80 1.82
C ARG A 116 4.42 24.99 0.39
N TYR A 117 4.04 24.09 -0.52
CA TYR A 117 4.59 24.04 -1.87
C TYR A 117 3.53 24.08 -2.97
N GLN A 118 2.24 24.10 -2.61
CA GLN A 118 1.10 24.09 -3.55
C GLN A 118 1.05 22.86 -4.46
N ILE A 119 1.66 21.76 -4.04
CA ILE A 119 1.65 20.49 -4.74
C ILE A 119 0.33 19.76 -4.48
N GLN A 120 -0.29 19.26 -5.54
CA GLN A 120 -1.56 18.53 -5.44
C GLN A 120 -1.31 17.03 -5.28
N CYS A 121 -1.67 16.49 -4.13
CA CYS A 121 -1.65 15.05 -3.86
C CYS A 121 -3.08 14.54 -3.60
N ILE A 122 -3.46 13.46 -4.26
CA ILE A 122 -4.66 12.68 -3.94
C ILE A 122 -4.19 11.43 -3.22
N VAL A 123 -4.63 11.23 -2.00
CA VAL A 123 -4.37 10.02 -1.21
C VAL A 123 -5.55 9.09 -1.36
N CYS A 124 -5.33 7.88 -1.85
CA CYS A 124 -6.35 6.87 -2.12
C CYS A 124 -6.04 5.58 -1.39
N ASP A 125 -7.05 4.98 -0.77
CA ASP A 125 -6.97 3.61 -0.29
C ASP A 125 -7.21 2.64 -1.47
N TRP A 126 -6.51 1.49 -1.47
CA TRP A 126 -6.75 0.44 -2.45
C TRP A 126 -8.01 -0.37 -2.12
N VAL A 127 -8.40 -0.40 -0.84
CA VAL A 127 -9.63 -1.06 -0.40
C VAL A 127 -10.84 -0.25 -0.86
N PRO A 128 -11.77 -0.86 -1.61
CA PRO A 128 -12.96 -0.15 -2.07
C PRO A 128 -13.76 0.42 -0.89
N PRO A 129 -14.29 1.64 -1.01
CA PRO A 129 -15.06 2.27 0.05
C PRO A 129 -16.42 1.58 0.33
N HIS A 130 -16.81 0.60 -0.51
CA HIS A 130 -18.04 -0.15 -0.38
C HIS A 130 -17.76 -1.64 -0.24
N ASN A 131 -18.25 -2.23 0.82
CA ASN A 131 -18.09 -3.66 1.12
C ASN A 131 -18.78 -4.62 0.12
N ASP A 132 -19.52 -4.09 -0.86
CA ASP A 132 -20.26 -4.90 -1.84
C ASP A 132 -19.33 -5.57 -2.88
N PHE A 133 -18.10 -5.15 -2.98
CA PHE A 133 -17.12 -5.71 -3.93
C PHE A 133 -16.58 -7.05 -3.46
N TRP A 134 -16.12 -7.14 -2.22
CA TRP A 134 -15.46 -8.34 -1.70
C TRP A 134 -16.32 -9.61 -1.78
N PRO A 135 -17.62 -9.61 -1.43
CA PRO A 135 -18.49 -10.77 -1.59
C PRO A 135 -18.63 -11.29 -3.01
N GLN A 136 -18.30 -10.47 -4.02
CA GLN A 136 -18.37 -10.88 -5.43
C GLN A 136 -17.09 -11.60 -5.90
N VAL A 137 -15.96 -11.38 -5.24
CA VAL A 137 -14.64 -11.85 -5.67
C VAL A 137 -13.99 -12.82 -4.69
N LEU A 138 -14.27 -12.70 -3.41
CA LEU A 138 -13.74 -13.58 -2.36
C LEU A 138 -14.69 -14.73 -2.09
N LYS A 139 -14.14 -15.91 -1.75
CA LYS A 139 -14.92 -17.06 -1.30
C LYS A 139 -15.46 -16.86 0.11
N ASN A 140 -14.67 -16.21 0.95
CA ASN A 140 -14.99 -15.91 2.35
C ASN A 140 -14.71 -14.43 2.65
N ALA A 141 -15.59 -13.55 2.18
CA ALA A 141 -15.41 -12.10 2.35
C ALA A 141 -15.29 -11.64 3.83
N GLU A 142 -15.69 -12.46 4.78
CA GLU A 142 -15.49 -12.24 6.21
C GLU A 142 -14.04 -12.48 6.67
N HIS A 143 -13.22 -13.13 5.85
CA HIS A 143 -11.79 -13.38 6.11
C HIS A 143 -10.89 -12.43 5.32
N GLN A 144 -11.37 -11.24 5.03
CA GLN A 144 -10.56 -10.16 4.46
C GLN A 144 -9.68 -9.49 5.53
N GLY A 145 -8.62 -8.80 5.09
CA GLY A 145 -7.74 -8.03 5.94
C GLY A 145 -6.36 -8.67 6.06
N HIS A 146 -5.64 -8.34 7.11
CA HIS A 146 -4.22 -8.65 7.26
C HIS A 146 -3.90 -10.14 7.10
N GLY A 147 -3.14 -10.49 6.03
CA GLY A 147 -2.87 -11.87 5.63
C GLY A 147 -4.10 -12.66 5.19
N GLY A 148 -5.22 -11.98 4.93
CA GLY A 148 -6.49 -12.58 4.56
C GLY A 148 -6.59 -13.05 3.11
N GLU A 149 -7.79 -13.47 2.70
CA GLU A 149 -8.02 -13.97 1.34
C GLU A 149 -7.79 -12.90 0.28
N ASP A 150 -8.16 -11.66 0.55
CA ASP A 150 -7.99 -10.51 -0.33
C ASP A 150 -6.52 -10.21 -0.62
N GLU A 151 -5.70 -10.04 0.40
CA GLU A 151 -4.27 -9.80 0.25
C GLU A 151 -3.56 -11.01 -0.35
N THR A 152 -3.89 -12.21 0.09
CA THR A 152 -3.33 -13.45 -0.46
C THR A 152 -3.62 -13.56 -1.97
N ALA A 153 -4.85 -13.26 -2.39
CA ALA A 153 -5.23 -13.29 -3.81
C ALA A 153 -4.47 -12.24 -4.63
N CYS A 154 -4.30 -11.04 -4.08
CA CYS A 154 -3.53 -9.97 -4.74
C CYS A 154 -2.05 -10.33 -4.90
N VAL A 155 -1.42 -10.86 -3.85
CA VAL A 155 -0.02 -11.31 -3.91
C VAL A 155 0.14 -12.50 -4.87
N MET A 156 -0.80 -13.45 -4.89
CA MET A 156 -0.82 -14.55 -5.87
C MET A 156 -0.93 -14.06 -7.31
N ALA A 157 -1.67 -12.99 -7.55
CA ALA A 157 -1.76 -12.39 -8.88
C ALA A 157 -0.48 -11.65 -9.30
N ALA A 158 0.25 -11.09 -8.34
CA ALA A 158 1.47 -10.31 -8.58
C ALA A 158 2.72 -11.19 -8.65
N VAL A 159 2.91 -12.09 -7.69
CA VAL A 159 4.13 -12.91 -7.50
C VAL A 159 3.76 -14.32 -6.99
N PRO A 160 3.07 -15.14 -7.79
CA PRO A 160 2.56 -16.44 -7.35
C PRO A 160 3.64 -17.38 -6.82
N GLU A 161 4.88 -17.26 -7.31
CA GLU A 161 6.03 -18.08 -6.89
C GLU A 161 6.50 -17.81 -5.44
N LEU A 162 6.05 -16.72 -4.83
CA LEU A 162 6.38 -16.37 -3.44
C LEU A 162 5.27 -16.72 -2.44
N VAL A 163 4.15 -17.29 -2.93
CA VAL A 163 3.00 -17.65 -2.09
C VAL A 163 3.00 -19.15 -1.79
N HIS A 164 2.98 -19.49 -0.52
CA HIS A 164 3.04 -20.87 -0.01
C HIS A 164 1.76 -21.23 0.75
N LEU A 165 0.67 -21.43 0.02
CA LEU A 165 -0.67 -21.69 0.61
C LEU A 165 -0.68 -22.88 1.57
N GLU A 166 0.20 -23.85 1.39
CA GLU A 166 0.37 -25.00 2.28
C GLU A 166 0.78 -24.61 3.71
N ASN A 167 1.32 -23.40 3.88
CA ASN A 167 1.71 -22.82 5.18
C ASN A 167 0.65 -21.89 5.79
N ALA A 168 -0.47 -21.65 5.08
CA ALA A 168 -1.54 -20.81 5.58
C ALA A 168 -2.16 -21.43 6.83
N LYS A 169 -2.35 -20.62 7.86
CA LYS A 169 -3.00 -21.03 9.11
C LYS A 169 -4.09 -20.01 9.45
N PRO A 170 -5.27 -20.45 9.90
CA PRO A 170 -6.26 -19.53 10.42
C PRO A 170 -5.71 -18.81 11.65
N TYR A 171 -5.98 -17.51 11.74
CA TYR A 171 -5.66 -16.69 12.90
C TYR A 171 -6.70 -16.87 14.00
#